data_39953530caad35f3a59c278be7f646dc
#
_entry.id   39953530caad35f3a59c278be7f646dc
#
_cell.length_a   1.000
_cell.length_b   1.000
_cell.length_c   1.000
_cell.angle_alpha   90.00
_cell.angle_beta   90.00
_cell.angle_gamma   90.00
#
_symmetry.space_group_name_H-M   'P 1'
#
loop_
_entity.id
_entity.type
_entity.pdbx_description
1 polymer ?
#
loop_
_entity_poly.entity_id
_entity_poly.type
_entity_poly.pdbx_seq_one_letter_code
_entity_poly.pdbx_strand_id
1 'polypeptide(L)'
;MERKQHFVLIHGSCHGAWCWYKVVNLLKTAGHQVTALDLGASGVDPKRLDEVTSFSDYLQPLMDFFASLPDEQDRKVILVGHSYAGLCISLAMERFPKKISVAVFIAAYMPHHSSPPATLIQEYFKRTKVEFLMDCEFTFGNGLDKPPTSALFGPNFMKAIAYQHCPLESFQDLELGKMLVRPSGLFVEDLVSGNLLTEEKFGSVDRVFIKLEGDKVMMEEFQQLMIQNSPKDVKVISEAGHMVMLSKPHELYRLLQDIGDNFS
;
A
#
# COMPACT_ATOMS: atom_id res chain seq x y z
N MET A 1 14.21 -26.95 6.41
CA MET A 1 13.02 -26.30 7.00
C MET A 1 13.05 -24.87 6.47
N GLU A 2 12.00 -24.44 5.80
CA GLU A 2 11.87 -23.05 5.36
C GLU A 2 11.93 -22.14 6.59
N ARG A 3 12.64 -21.01 6.46
CA ARG A 3 12.79 -20.05 7.56
C ARG A 3 11.44 -19.36 7.81
N LYS A 4 10.95 -19.43 9.04
CA LYS A 4 9.73 -18.72 9.43
C LYS A 4 9.98 -17.22 9.44
N GLN A 5 9.19 -16.47 8.66
CA GLN A 5 9.32 -15.03 8.50
C GLN A 5 8.08 -14.33 9.05
N HIS A 6 8.17 -13.02 9.28
CA HIS A 6 7.06 -12.19 9.71
C HIS A 6 6.72 -11.18 8.61
N PHE A 7 5.56 -11.37 7.98
CA PHE A 7 5.01 -10.44 6.97
C PHE A 7 4.08 -9.44 7.63
N VAL A 8 4.30 -8.15 7.34
CA VAL A 8 3.43 -7.03 7.78
C VAL A 8 2.80 -6.42 6.54
N LEU A 9 1.48 -6.54 6.42
CA LEU A 9 0.72 -6.20 5.21
C LEU A 9 -0.12 -4.94 5.43
N ILE A 10 0.10 -3.92 4.60
CA ILE A 10 -0.56 -2.61 4.70
C ILE A 10 -1.40 -2.36 3.44
N HIS A 11 -2.67 -2.05 3.67
CA HIS A 11 -3.67 -1.83 2.62
C HIS A 11 -3.56 -0.44 1.96
N GLY A 12 -4.10 -0.31 0.75
CA GLY A 12 -4.23 0.94 0.01
C GLY A 12 -5.43 1.80 0.43
N SER A 13 -5.66 2.91 -0.26
CA SER A 13 -6.77 3.83 -0.01
C SER A 13 -8.12 3.13 0.01
N CYS A 14 -9.02 3.61 0.84
CA CYS A 14 -10.40 3.15 1.02
C CYS A 14 -10.58 1.73 1.56
N HIS A 15 -9.51 0.94 1.60
CA HIS A 15 -9.54 -0.46 2.05
C HIS A 15 -9.15 -0.61 3.53
N GLY A 16 -9.00 -1.85 3.96
CA GLY A 16 -8.54 -2.24 5.29
C GLY A 16 -7.78 -3.56 5.24
N ALA A 17 -7.31 -4.03 6.38
CA ALA A 17 -6.59 -5.30 6.52
C ALA A 17 -7.36 -6.49 5.92
N TRP A 18 -8.68 -6.40 5.88
CA TRP A 18 -9.58 -7.41 5.32
C TRP A 18 -9.24 -7.76 3.86
N CYS A 19 -8.73 -6.83 3.05
CA CYS A 19 -8.42 -7.11 1.64
C CYS A 19 -7.32 -8.16 1.46
N TRP A 20 -6.51 -8.39 2.49
CA TRP A 20 -5.41 -9.35 2.47
C TRP A 20 -5.81 -10.79 2.83
N TYR A 21 -7.07 -11.09 3.15
CA TYR A 21 -7.51 -12.33 3.77
C TYR A 21 -7.03 -13.60 3.07
N LYS A 22 -6.99 -13.61 1.71
CA LYS A 22 -6.49 -14.75 0.93
C LYS A 22 -4.99 -14.95 1.11
N VAL A 23 -4.22 -13.88 1.00
CA VAL A 23 -2.75 -13.91 1.15
C VAL A 23 -2.36 -14.24 2.59
N VAL A 24 -3.05 -13.66 3.58
CA VAL A 24 -2.88 -13.98 5.01
C VAL A 24 -3.05 -15.48 5.25
N ASN A 25 -4.10 -16.09 4.69
CA ASN A 25 -4.34 -17.51 4.82
C ASN A 25 -3.21 -18.35 4.20
N LEU A 26 -2.76 -18.01 3.01
CA LEU A 26 -1.67 -18.71 2.31
C LEU A 26 -0.36 -18.64 3.09
N LEU A 27 0.05 -17.45 3.51
CA LEU A 27 1.28 -17.24 4.27
C LEU A 27 1.24 -17.96 5.64
N LYS A 28 0.12 -17.88 6.36
CA LYS A 28 -0.05 -18.61 7.65
C LYS A 28 -0.03 -20.12 7.47
N THR A 29 -0.64 -20.64 6.40
CA THR A 29 -0.61 -22.07 6.06
C THR A 29 0.80 -22.57 5.78
N ALA A 30 1.65 -21.73 5.18
CA ALA A 30 3.07 -22.01 4.98
C ALA A 30 3.91 -21.86 6.27
N GLY A 31 3.29 -21.47 7.39
CA GLY A 31 3.95 -21.41 8.71
C GLY A 31 4.59 -20.06 9.04
N HIS A 32 4.37 -19.02 8.22
CA HIS A 32 4.85 -17.67 8.49
C HIS A 32 4.01 -16.96 9.55
N GLN A 33 4.61 -16.01 10.25
CA GLN A 33 3.87 -15.03 11.04
C GLN A 33 3.34 -13.94 10.10
N VAL A 34 2.08 -13.54 10.26
CA VAL A 34 1.45 -12.52 9.41
C VAL A 34 0.65 -11.55 10.25
N THR A 35 0.93 -10.28 10.07
CA THR A 35 0.17 -9.17 10.64
C THR A 35 -0.38 -8.32 9.50
N ALA A 36 -1.68 -8.23 9.37
CA ALA A 36 -2.34 -7.27 8.48
C ALA A 36 -2.97 -6.18 9.36
N LEU A 37 -2.62 -4.92 9.11
CA LEU A 37 -3.03 -3.79 9.94
C LEU A 37 -4.07 -2.93 9.23
N ASP A 38 -5.06 -2.47 9.99
CA ASP A 38 -5.87 -1.33 9.62
C ASP A 38 -5.14 -0.04 10.04
N LEU A 39 -5.03 0.90 9.11
CA LEU A 39 -4.55 2.25 9.41
C LEU A 39 -5.69 3.08 10.02
N GLY A 40 -5.39 4.27 10.54
CA GLY A 40 -6.37 5.13 11.17
C GLY A 40 -7.59 5.39 10.27
N ALA A 41 -8.79 5.30 10.82
CA ALA A 41 -10.07 5.44 10.13
C ALA A 41 -10.32 4.43 8.99
N SER A 42 -9.57 3.32 8.94
CA SER A 42 -9.66 2.31 7.87
C SER A 42 -10.15 0.97 8.43
N GLY A 43 -10.74 0.12 7.57
CA GLY A 43 -11.21 -1.20 7.97
C GLY A 43 -12.08 -1.18 9.21
N VAL A 44 -11.66 -1.87 10.27
CA VAL A 44 -12.37 -1.94 11.56
C VAL A 44 -11.84 -0.96 12.61
N ASP A 45 -10.88 -0.07 12.25
CA ASP A 45 -10.46 1.00 13.16
C ASP A 45 -11.68 1.83 13.59
N PRO A 46 -11.89 2.07 14.90
CA PRO A 46 -13.11 2.73 15.39
C PRO A 46 -13.17 4.22 15.05
N LYS A 47 -12.05 4.84 14.71
CA LYS A 47 -12.02 6.27 14.38
C LYS A 47 -12.76 6.56 13.07
N ARG A 48 -13.36 7.72 13.01
CA ARG A 48 -13.89 8.30 11.77
C ARG A 48 -12.79 9.11 11.10
N LEU A 49 -12.93 9.39 9.80
CA LEU A 49 -11.92 10.17 9.07
C LEU A 49 -11.76 11.60 9.62
N ASP A 50 -12.84 12.21 10.11
CA ASP A 50 -12.80 13.53 10.72
C ASP A 50 -12.05 13.60 12.07
N GLU A 51 -11.76 12.44 12.67
CA GLU A 51 -10.93 12.29 13.87
C GLU A 51 -9.45 12.02 13.57
N VAL A 52 -9.10 11.82 12.30
CA VAL A 52 -7.73 11.57 11.81
C VAL A 52 -7.27 12.83 11.08
N THR A 53 -6.58 13.70 11.78
CA THR A 53 -6.30 15.08 11.34
C THR A 53 -4.98 15.23 10.60
N SER A 54 -4.10 14.22 10.67
CA SER A 54 -2.77 14.24 10.07
C SER A 54 -2.38 12.88 9.48
N PHE A 55 -1.38 12.89 8.58
CA PHE A 55 -0.78 11.66 8.09
C PHE A 55 -0.12 10.85 9.23
N SER A 56 0.38 11.52 10.26
CA SER A 56 0.91 10.87 11.46
C SER A 56 -0.18 10.12 12.22
N ASP A 57 -1.37 10.71 12.41
CA ASP A 57 -2.50 10.03 13.05
C ASP A 57 -2.98 8.82 12.22
N TYR A 58 -2.99 8.97 10.89
CA TYR A 58 -3.32 7.87 9.97
C TYR A 58 -2.36 6.69 10.11
N LEU A 59 -1.07 6.98 10.29
CA LEU A 59 -0.01 5.97 10.42
C LEU A 59 0.12 5.40 11.84
N GLN A 60 -0.53 5.97 12.84
CA GLN A 60 -0.28 5.62 14.24
C GLN A 60 -0.36 4.12 14.51
N PRO A 61 -1.34 3.33 14.00
CA PRO A 61 -1.37 1.88 14.21
C PRO A 61 -0.11 1.15 13.70
N LEU A 62 0.43 1.58 12.56
CA LEU A 62 1.67 1.02 12.01
C LEU A 62 2.89 1.40 12.85
N MET A 63 2.96 2.64 13.32
CA MET A 63 4.06 3.12 14.16
C MET A 63 4.06 2.44 15.53
N ASP A 64 2.91 2.26 16.15
CA ASP A 64 2.75 1.55 17.42
C ASP A 64 3.14 0.08 17.29
N PHE A 65 2.74 -0.56 16.19
CA PHE A 65 3.17 -1.92 15.90
C PHE A 65 4.68 -2.04 15.86
N PHE A 66 5.37 -1.18 15.08
CA PHE A 66 6.83 -1.21 15.01
C PHE A 66 7.50 -0.85 16.33
N ALA A 67 6.93 0.09 17.09
CA ALA A 67 7.46 0.43 18.42
C ALA A 67 7.35 -0.76 19.39
N SER A 68 6.33 -1.60 19.26
CA SER A 68 6.14 -2.80 20.10
C SER A 68 7.05 -3.97 19.74
N LEU A 69 7.63 -3.98 18.53
CA LEU A 69 8.56 -5.04 18.13
C LEU A 69 9.88 -4.94 18.93
N PRO A 70 10.45 -6.07 19.35
CA PRO A 70 11.75 -6.08 20.00
C PRO A 70 12.86 -5.56 19.07
N ASP A 71 13.92 -4.99 19.66
CA ASP A 71 15.09 -4.49 18.93
C ASP A 71 16.11 -5.61 18.56
N GLU A 72 15.64 -6.85 18.42
CA GLU A 72 16.46 -8.01 18.06
C GLU A 72 16.78 -8.00 16.57
N GLN A 73 18.06 -8.06 16.21
CA GLN A 73 18.54 -8.03 14.82
C GLN A 73 18.03 -9.23 14.00
N ASP A 74 17.74 -10.37 14.65
CA ASP A 74 17.34 -11.60 13.99
C ASP A 74 15.83 -11.71 13.72
N ARG A 75 15.04 -10.69 14.10
CA ARG A 75 13.57 -10.69 13.97
C ARG A 75 13.04 -9.53 13.15
N LYS A 76 13.72 -9.24 12.05
CA LYS A 76 13.23 -8.24 11.11
C LYS A 76 11.97 -8.72 10.39
N VAL A 77 11.12 -7.77 10.00
CA VAL A 77 9.89 -8.05 9.26
C VAL A 77 10.05 -7.77 7.77
N ILE A 78 9.26 -8.46 6.96
CA ILE A 78 9.02 -8.13 5.56
C ILE A 78 7.82 -7.19 5.53
N LEU A 79 8.06 -5.93 5.18
CA LEU A 79 7.03 -4.90 5.19
C LEU A 79 6.44 -4.74 3.78
N VAL A 80 5.14 -4.99 3.64
CA VAL A 80 4.45 -5.01 2.35
C VAL A 80 3.41 -3.90 2.30
N GLY A 81 3.50 -3.03 1.32
CA GLY A 81 2.53 -1.96 1.08
C GLY A 81 1.92 -2.02 -0.31
N HIS A 82 0.61 -1.88 -0.40
CA HIS A 82 -0.13 -1.82 -1.65
C HIS A 82 -0.60 -0.40 -1.94
N SER A 83 -0.45 0.07 -3.18
CA SER A 83 -1.04 1.34 -3.62
C SER A 83 -0.59 2.53 -2.74
N TYR A 84 -1.53 3.26 -2.14
CA TYR A 84 -1.25 4.39 -1.25
C TYR A 84 -0.38 4.01 -0.04
N ALA A 85 -0.46 2.78 0.44
CA ALA A 85 0.38 2.31 1.54
C ALA A 85 1.89 2.38 1.26
N GLY A 86 2.31 2.54 0.02
CA GLY A 86 3.70 2.80 -0.29
C GLY A 86 4.27 4.03 0.42
N LEU A 87 3.48 5.09 0.58
CA LEU A 87 3.85 6.26 1.37
C LEU A 87 3.94 5.92 2.86
N CYS A 88 3.01 5.09 3.34
CA CYS A 88 2.94 4.67 4.74
C CYS A 88 4.16 3.83 5.14
N ILE A 89 4.49 2.81 4.32
CA ILE A 89 5.64 1.96 4.60
C ILE A 89 6.96 2.72 4.45
N SER A 90 7.03 3.74 3.57
CA SER A 90 8.22 4.58 3.43
C SER A 90 8.54 5.36 4.71
N LEU A 91 7.52 5.89 5.40
CA LEU A 91 7.75 6.56 6.68
C LEU A 91 8.07 5.57 7.80
N ALA A 92 7.53 4.34 7.75
CA ALA A 92 7.94 3.28 8.68
C ALA A 92 9.41 2.88 8.47
N MET A 93 9.87 2.81 7.21
CA MET A 93 11.29 2.59 6.87
C MET A 93 12.18 3.71 7.40
N GLU A 94 11.76 4.97 7.28
CA GLU A 94 12.50 6.10 7.84
C GLU A 94 12.62 6.01 9.36
N ARG A 95 11.56 5.60 10.04
CA ARG A 95 11.53 5.57 11.51
C ARG A 95 12.17 4.31 12.11
N PHE A 96 12.02 3.16 11.44
CA PHE A 96 12.42 1.85 11.96
C PHE A 96 13.26 1.02 10.96
N PRO A 97 14.31 1.59 10.32
CA PRO A 97 15.02 0.91 9.24
C PRO A 97 15.64 -0.42 9.70
N LYS A 98 16.05 -0.52 10.97
CA LYS A 98 16.68 -1.71 11.53
C LYS A 98 15.72 -2.87 11.80
N LYS A 99 14.40 -2.61 11.85
CA LYS A 99 13.36 -3.62 12.10
C LYS A 99 12.80 -4.24 10.81
N ILE A 100 13.24 -3.77 9.62
CA ILE A 100 12.74 -4.18 8.32
C ILE A 100 13.87 -4.87 7.56
N SER A 101 13.64 -6.11 7.09
CA SER A 101 14.58 -6.82 6.21
C SER A 101 14.47 -6.34 4.78
N VAL A 102 13.25 -6.21 4.29
CA VAL A 102 12.92 -5.70 2.95
C VAL A 102 11.54 -5.06 2.97
N ALA A 103 11.37 -4.00 2.17
CA ALA A 103 10.07 -3.38 1.91
C ALA A 103 9.59 -3.73 0.50
N VAL A 104 8.36 -4.23 0.38
CA VAL A 104 7.73 -4.65 -0.87
C VAL A 104 6.64 -3.66 -1.25
N PHE A 105 6.80 -3.04 -2.40
CA PHE A 105 5.87 -2.06 -2.98
C PHE A 105 5.06 -2.73 -4.08
N ILE A 106 3.80 -3.05 -3.82
CA ILE A 106 2.91 -3.70 -4.79
C ILE A 106 2.08 -2.63 -5.49
N ALA A 107 2.41 -2.34 -6.76
CA ALA A 107 1.80 -1.23 -7.51
C ALA A 107 1.56 -0.03 -6.58
N ALA A 108 2.60 0.41 -5.88
CA ALA A 108 2.50 1.33 -4.77
C ALA A 108 3.31 2.61 -5.00
N TYR A 109 2.93 3.69 -4.35
CA TYR A 109 3.71 4.91 -4.31
C TYR A 109 5.07 4.64 -3.66
N MET A 110 6.12 4.66 -4.44
CA MET A 110 7.50 4.51 -3.94
C MET A 110 8.26 5.82 -4.13
N PRO A 111 8.33 6.68 -3.10
CA PRO A 111 9.00 7.97 -3.19
C PRO A 111 10.51 7.83 -3.28
N HIS A 112 11.15 8.91 -3.67
CA HIS A 112 12.61 9.08 -3.58
C HIS A 112 12.93 10.02 -2.41
N HIS A 113 14.01 9.78 -1.69
CA HIS A 113 14.40 10.59 -0.52
C HIS A 113 14.71 12.06 -0.86
N SER A 114 15.03 12.36 -2.14
CA SER A 114 15.37 13.72 -2.59
C SER A 114 14.17 14.58 -2.98
N SER A 115 12.94 14.06 -2.88
CA SER A 115 11.74 14.79 -3.28
C SER A 115 10.60 14.59 -2.27
N PRO A 116 9.72 15.60 -2.10
CA PRO A 116 8.55 15.45 -1.25
C PRO A 116 7.67 14.27 -1.69
N PRO A 117 7.23 13.40 -0.78
CA PRO A 117 6.33 12.28 -1.13
C PRO A 117 5.01 12.73 -1.78
N ALA A 118 4.50 13.93 -1.43
CA ALA A 118 3.32 14.53 -2.04
C ALA A 118 3.42 14.69 -3.57
N THR A 119 4.62 14.81 -4.12
CA THR A 119 4.86 14.92 -5.56
C THR A 119 4.24 13.75 -6.33
N LEU A 120 4.26 12.55 -5.75
CA LEU A 120 3.70 11.36 -6.38
C LEU A 120 2.17 11.42 -6.44
N ILE A 121 1.52 11.94 -5.40
CA ILE A 121 0.06 12.13 -5.38
C ILE A 121 -0.33 13.17 -6.45
N GLN A 122 0.40 14.27 -6.53
CA GLN A 122 0.18 15.32 -7.52
C GLN A 122 0.36 14.78 -8.95
N GLU A 123 1.43 14.00 -9.20
CA GLU A 123 1.67 13.36 -10.50
C GLU A 123 0.60 12.33 -10.85
N TYR A 124 0.08 11.59 -9.88
CA TYR A 124 -1.03 10.67 -10.11
C TYR A 124 -2.27 11.41 -10.62
N PHE A 125 -2.74 12.43 -9.92
CA PHE A 125 -3.92 13.21 -10.33
C PHE A 125 -3.71 13.96 -11.64
N LYS A 126 -2.50 14.44 -11.90
CA LYS A 126 -2.15 15.11 -13.17
C LYS A 126 -2.23 14.16 -14.38
N ARG A 127 -1.89 12.89 -14.21
CA ARG A 127 -1.90 11.85 -15.25
C ARG A 127 -3.24 11.16 -15.38
N THR A 128 -4.02 11.10 -14.32
CA THR A 128 -5.31 10.43 -14.31
C THR A 128 -6.37 11.33 -14.93
N LYS A 129 -7.00 10.85 -16.01
CA LYS A 129 -8.13 11.55 -16.61
C LYS A 129 -9.34 11.45 -15.69
N VAL A 130 -10.11 12.52 -15.58
CA VAL A 130 -11.29 12.61 -14.70
C VAL A 130 -12.29 11.50 -14.97
N GLU A 131 -12.46 11.11 -16.25
CA GLU A 131 -13.39 10.04 -16.64
C GLU A 131 -13.03 8.68 -16.04
N PHE A 132 -11.73 8.45 -15.71
CA PHE A 132 -11.29 7.21 -15.03
C PHE A 132 -11.65 7.19 -13.55
N LEU A 133 -11.91 8.33 -12.94
CA LEU A 133 -12.32 8.41 -11.54
C LEU A 133 -13.80 8.06 -11.34
N MET A 134 -14.60 8.02 -12.42
CA MET A 134 -15.98 7.57 -12.46
C MET A 134 -16.84 8.18 -11.33
N ASP A 135 -17.37 7.33 -10.47
CA ASP A 135 -18.25 7.67 -9.33
C ASP A 135 -17.48 7.75 -7.99
N CYS A 136 -16.14 7.93 -8.03
CA CYS A 136 -15.39 8.24 -6.82
C CYS A 136 -15.79 9.59 -6.25
N GLU A 137 -15.94 9.66 -4.95
CA GLU A 137 -16.22 10.90 -4.23
C GLU A 137 -14.92 11.51 -3.69
N PHE A 138 -14.75 12.81 -3.92
CA PHE A 138 -13.58 13.56 -3.42
C PHE A 138 -14.06 14.74 -2.55
N THR A 139 -13.39 14.91 -1.41
CA THR A 139 -13.60 16.09 -0.55
C THR A 139 -12.46 17.08 -0.77
N PHE A 140 -12.79 18.37 -0.85
CA PHE A 140 -11.84 19.46 -1.03
C PHE A 140 -11.91 20.39 0.19
N GLY A 141 -11.51 19.87 1.36
CA GLY A 141 -11.57 20.60 2.63
C GLY A 141 -10.75 21.88 2.66
N ASN A 142 -9.72 21.98 1.79
CA ASN A 142 -8.83 23.15 1.70
C ASN A 142 -9.17 24.09 0.52
N GLY A 143 -10.29 23.88 -0.16
CA GLY A 143 -10.73 24.65 -1.32
C GLY A 143 -10.62 23.88 -2.64
N LEU A 144 -11.46 24.22 -3.61
CA LEU A 144 -11.53 23.54 -4.92
C LEU A 144 -10.30 23.76 -5.82
N ASP A 145 -9.48 24.73 -5.52
CA ASP A 145 -8.21 25.04 -6.19
C ASP A 145 -7.03 24.22 -5.63
N LYS A 146 -7.28 23.44 -4.57
CA LYS A 146 -6.30 22.57 -3.92
C LYS A 146 -6.54 21.10 -4.27
N PRO A 147 -5.53 20.23 -4.09
CA PRO A 147 -5.73 18.80 -4.18
C PRO A 147 -6.83 18.30 -3.23
N PRO A 148 -7.55 17.23 -3.58
CA PRO A 148 -8.55 16.67 -2.68
C PRO A 148 -7.93 16.23 -1.35
N THR A 149 -8.67 16.42 -0.27
CA THR A 149 -8.24 16.03 1.09
C THR A 149 -8.62 14.59 1.43
N SER A 150 -9.65 14.04 0.76
CA SER A 150 -10.03 12.64 0.91
C SER A 150 -10.66 12.09 -0.37
N ALA A 151 -10.70 10.76 -0.45
CA ALA A 151 -11.36 10.02 -1.52
C ALA A 151 -12.19 8.86 -0.95
N LEU A 152 -13.30 8.55 -1.62
CA LEU A 152 -14.07 7.31 -1.43
C LEU A 152 -14.30 6.67 -2.80
N PHE A 153 -13.96 5.39 -2.93
CA PHE A 153 -14.17 4.65 -4.17
C PHE A 153 -15.65 4.34 -4.38
N GLY A 154 -16.18 4.77 -5.53
CA GLY A 154 -17.52 4.44 -5.94
C GLY A 154 -17.67 2.99 -6.45
N PRO A 155 -18.88 2.40 -6.37
CA PRO A 155 -19.11 1.02 -6.78
C PRO A 155 -18.83 0.75 -8.26
N ASN A 156 -19.01 1.73 -9.15
CA ASN A 156 -18.69 1.57 -10.57
C ASN A 156 -17.18 1.59 -10.81
N PHE A 157 -16.46 2.50 -10.16
CA PHE A 157 -15.00 2.53 -10.17
C PHE A 157 -14.41 1.22 -9.64
N MET A 158 -14.91 0.74 -8.51
CA MET A 158 -14.48 -0.54 -7.94
C MET A 158 -14.65 -1.66 -8.95
N LYS A 159 -15.82 -1.80 -9.56
CA LYS A 159 -16.12 -2.87 -10.51
C LYS A 159 -15.29 -2.78 -11.79
N ALA A 160 -15.18 -1.60 -12.39
CA ALA A 160 -14.62 -1.43 -13.74
C ALA A 160 -13.10 -1.22 -13.73
N ILE A 161 -12.55 -0.68 -12.65
CA ILE A 161 -11.16 -0.21 -12.57
C ILE A 161 -10.38 -0.97 -11.49
N ALA A 162 -10.78 -0.88 -10.22
CA ALA A 162 -9.97 -1.42 -9.12
C ALA A 162 -10.00 -2.96 -9.04
N TYR A 163 -11.16 -3.58 -9.21
CA TYR A 163 -11.38 -5.04 -9.09
C TYR A 163 -11.43 -5.77 -10.44
N GLN A 164 -11.00 -5.12 -11.52
CA GLN A 164 -10.92 -5.81 -12.80
C GLN A 164 -9.91 -6.97 -12.71
N HIS A 165 -10.06 -7.98 -13.55
CA HIS A 165 -9.33 -9.25 -13.51
C HIS A 165 -9.57 -10.10 -12.24
N CYS A 166 -10.45 -9.67 -11.33
CA CYS A 166 -10.93 -10.60 -10.32
C CYS A 166 -11.77 -11.69 -11.01
N PRO A 167 -11.51 -12.98 -10.79
CA PRO A 167 -12.28 -14.07 -11.38
C PRO A 167 -13.78 -13.95 -11.09
N LEU A 168 -14.64 -14.54 -11.94
CA LEU A 168 -16.09 -14.54 -11.74
C LEU A 168 -16.48 -15.09 -10.35
N GLU A 169 -15.72 -16.01 -9.81
CA GLU A 169 -15.85 -16.54 -8.45
C GLU A 169 -15.58 -15.47 -7.38
N SER A 170 -14.92 -14.38 -7.76
CA SER A 170 -14.59 -13.23 -6.88
C SER A 170 -15.60 -12.09 -6.97
N PHE A 171 -16.80 -12.28 -7.55
CA PHE A 171 -17.90 -11.32 -7.34
C PHE A 171 -18.17 -11.09 -5.86
N GLN A 172 -17.93 -12.11 -5.04
CA GLN A 172 -18.00 -12.02 -3.58
C GLN A 172 -16.99 -11.01 -3.01
N ASP A 173 -15.76 -10.97 -3.53
CA ASP A 173 -14.73 -10.00 -3.09
C ASP A 173 -15.13 -8.56 -3.43
N LEU A 174 -15.71 -8.33 -4.61
CA LEU A 174 -16.20 -7.01 -5.01
C LEU A 174 -17.37 -6.57 -4.13
N GLU A 175 -18.35 -7.44 -3.90
CA GLU A 175 -19.50 -7.09 -3.05
C GLU A 175 -19.07 -6.88 -1.59
N LEU A 176 -18.15 -7.70 -1.08
CA LEU A 176 -17.56 -7.48 0.24
C LEU A 176 -16.80 -6.15 0.29
N GLY A 177 -16.01 -5.85 -0.74
CA GLY A 177 -15.31 -4.57 -0.86
C GLY A 177 -16.25 -3.37 -0.83
N LYS A 178 -17.33 -3.39 -1.62
CA LYS A 178 -18.36 -2.33 -1.62
C LYS A 178 -18.99 -2.09 -0.25
N MET A 179 -19.12 -3.13 0.56
CA MET A 179 -19.68 -3.04 1.90
C MET A 179 -18.67 -2.50 2.93
N LEU A 180 -17.36 -2.66 2.70
CA LEU A 180 -16.32 -2.43 3.68
C LEU A 180 -15.42 -1.22 3.38
N VAL A 181 -15.46 -0.66 2.15
CA VAL A 181 -14.68 0.55 1.86
C VAL A 181 -15.14 1.74 2.68
N ARG A 182 -14.17 2.55 3.10
CA ARG A 182 -14.37 3.75 3.91
C ARG A 182 -13.66 4.93 3.24
N PRO A 183 -14.09 6.18 3.48
CA PRO A 183 -13.34 7.35 3.04
C PRO A 183 -11.90 7.32 3.56
N SER A 184 -10.95 7.63 2.69
CA SER A 184 -9.51 7.65 3.00
C SER A 184 -8.96 9.06 2.86
N GLY A 185 -8.21 9.54 3.85
CA GLY A 185 -7.48 10.80 3.78
C GLY A 185 -6.31 10.72 2.81
N LEU A 186 -6.01 11.81 2.13
CA LEU A 186 -4.88 11.92 1.21
C LEU A 186 -3.70 12.68 1.81
N PHE A 187 -3.90 13.48 2.85
CA PHE A 187 -2.88 14.16 3.67
C PHE A 187 -1.76 14.82 2.86
N VAL A 188 -2.10 15.40 1.70
CA VAL A 188 -1.11 15.92 0.75
C VAL A 188 -0.24 17.01 1.39
N GLU A 189 -0.82 17.87 2.24
CA GLU A 189 -0.10 18.96 2.90
C GLU A 189 0.96 18.45 3.88
N ASP A 190 0.71 17.34 4.58
CA ASP A 190 1.69 16.73 5.50
C ASP A 190 2.87 16.10 4.76
N LEU A 191 2.67 15.77 3.49
CA LEU A 191 3.65 15.06 2.64
C LEU A 191 4.47 16.00 1.74
N VAL A 192 4.27 17.34 1.84
CA VAL A 192 4.99 18.32 1.00
C VAL A 192 6.42 18.60 1.47
N SER A 193 6.80 18.22 2.69
CA SER A 193 8.15 18.42 3.19
C SER A 193 9.15 17.53 2.44
N GLY A 194 10.24 18.13 1.93
CA GLY A 194 11.32 17.40 1.25
C GLY A 194 12.21 16.58 2.19
N ASN A 195 12.07 16.75 3.51
CA ASN A 195 12.97 16.13 4.50
C ASN A 195 12.28 14.98 5.27
N LEU A 196 11.20 14.44 4.74
CA LEU A 196 10.48 13.35 5.40
C LEU A 196 11.20 12.00 5.28
N LEU A 197 12.06 11.83 4.28
CA LEU A 197 12.81 10.61 4.01
C LEU A 197 14.28 10.95 3.83
N THR A 198 15.17 10.11 4.35
CA THR A 198 16.62 10.24 4.24
C THR A 198 17.24 9.01 3.55
N GLU A 199 18.41 9.22 2.93
CA GLU A 199 19.17 8.12 2.34
C GLU A 199 19.70 7.15 3.41
N GLU A 200 20.08 7.68 4.58
CA GLU A 200 20.68 6.90 5.67
C GLU A 200 19.68 5.97 6.35
N LYS A 201 18.37 6.28 6.29
CA LYS A 201 17.33 5.48 6.95
C LYS A 201 16.41 4.81 5.93
N PHE A 202 15.50 5.57 5.31
CA PHE A 202 14.64 5.05 4.24
C PHE A 202 15.46 4.39 3.13
N GLY A 203 16.52 5.06 2.67
CA GLY A 203 17.40 4.58 1.60
C GLY A 203 18.19 3.31 1.96
N SER A 204 18.45 3.07 3.25
CA SER A 204 19.19 1.90 3.72
C SER A 204 18.42 0.59 3.71
N VAL A 205 17.08 0.65 3.59
CA VAL A 205 16.23 -0.54 3.52
C VAL A 205 16.10 -1.02 2.08
N ASP A 206 16.36 -2.29 1.85
CA ASP A 206 16.15 -2.91 0.54
C ASP A 206 14.68 -2.82 0.12
N ARG A 207 14.44 -2.44 -1.14
CA ARG A 207 13.11 -2.26 -1.71
C ARG A 207 12.91 -3.16 -2.91
N VAL A 208 11.78 -3.86 -2.94
CA VAL A 208 11.34 -4.64 -4.10
C VAL A 208 10.03 -4.03 -4.62
N PHE A 209 9.94 -3.81 -5.92
CA PHE A 209 8.71 -3.35 -6.55
C PHE A 209 8.03 -4.50 -7.28
N ILE A 210 6.76 -4.76 -6.97
CA ILE A 210 5.92 -5.71 -7.73
C ILE A 210 5.04 -4.90 -8.68
N LYS A 211 5.39 -4.96 -9.97
CA LYS A 211 4.65 -4.36 -11.07
C LYS A 211 3.45 -5.23 -11.42
N LEU A 212 2.28 -4.62 -11.61
CA LEU A 212 1.06 -5.28 -12.05
C LEU A 212 0.74 -4.87 -13.49
N GLU A 213 0.88 -5.80 -14.42
CA GLU A 213 0.50 -5.57 -15.82
C GLU A 213 -1.00 -5.76 -15.98
N GLY A 214 -1.68 -4.71 -16.37
CA GLY A 214 -3.15 -4.66 -16.46
C GLY A 214 -3.80 -3.83 -15.36
N ASP A 215 -3.03 -3.28 -14.42
CA ASP A 215 -3.54 -2.34 -13.42
C ASP A 215 -4.00 -1.03 -14.05
N LYS A 216 -5.28 -0.71 -13.88
CA LYS A 216 -5.88 0.53 -14.40
C LYS A 216 -5.96 1.66 -13.35
N VAL A 217 -5.71 1.37 -12.09
CA VAL A 217 -5.58 2.38 -11.03
C VAL A 217 -4.18 2.99 -11.09
N MET A 218 -3.16 2.14 -10.95
CA MET A 218 -1.76 2.50 -11.07
C MET A 218 -1.26 2.09 -12.46
N MET A 219 -1.62 2.87 -13.49
CA MET A 219 -1.27 2.56 -14.88
C MET A 219 0.23 2.30 -15.05
N GLU A 220 0.60 1.50 -16.04
CA GLU A 220 1.97 1.05 -16.28
C GLU A 220 3.00 2.18 -16.28
N GLU A 221 2.68 3.29 -16.95
CA GLU A 221 3.55 4.47 -17.02
C GLU A 221 3.80 5.09 -15.64
N PHE A 222 2.80 5.04 -14.76
CA PHE A 222 2.96 5.54 -13.40
C PHE A 222 3.75 4.56 -12.53
N GLN A 223 3.56 3.26 -12.68
CA GLN A 223 4.40 2.25 -12.03
C GLN A 223 5.87 2.36 -12.49
N GLN A 224 6.09 2.64 -13.77
CA GLN A 224 7.44 2.86 -14.32
C GLN A 224 8.13 4.07 -13.68
N LEU A 225 7.39 5.12 -13.34
CA LEU A 225 7.93 6.27 -12.60
C LEU A 225 8.43 5.84 -11.20
N MET A 226 7.70 4.93 -10.53
CA MET A 226 8.14 4.38 -9.23
C MET A 226 9.41 3.55 -9.37
N ILE A 227 9.50 2.73 -10.41
CA ILE A 227 10.66 1.87 -10.68
C ILE A 227 11.92 2.70 -10.95
N GLN A 228 11.79 3.91 -11.51
CA GLN A 228 12.93 4.83 -11.68
C GLN A 228 13.55 5.29 -10.34
N ASN A 229 12.83 5.17 -9.23
CA ASN A 229 13.36 5.43 -7.88
C ASN A 229 14.25 4.28 -7.34
N SER A 230 14.72 3.42 -8.24
CA SER A 230 15.77 2.41 -8.04
C SER A 230 15.47 1.42 -6.91
N PRO A 231 14.41 0.59 -7.01
CA PRO A 231 14.29 -0.58 -6.14
C PRO A 231 15.46 -1.53 -6.43
N LYS A 232 15.81 -2.37 -5.45
CA LYS A 232 16.85 -3.39 -5.60
C LYS A 232 16.44 -4.50 -6.57
N ASP A 233 15.15 -4.78 -6.66
CA ASP A 233 14.58 -5.78 -7.56
C ASP A 233 13.19 -5.37 -8.03
N VAL A 234 12.80 -5.82 -9.20
CA VAL A 234 11.46 -5.62 -9.79
C VAL A 234 10.90 -6.98 -10.19
N LYS A 235 9.77 -7.32 -9.61
CA LYS A 235 8.97 -8.49 -9.99
C LYS A 235 7.77 -8.05 -10.80
N VAL A 236 7.23 -8.95 -11.62
CA VAL A 236 6.07 -8.66 -12.47
C VAL A 236 5.00 -9.73 -12.26
N ILE A 237 3.75 -9.30 -12.11
CA ILE A 237 2.57 -10.17 -12.22
C ILE A 237 1.80 -9.74 -13.45
N SER A 238 1.84 -10.58 -14.49
CA SER A 238 1.13 -10.32 -15.75
C SER A 238 -0.38 -10.51 -15.59
N GLU A 239 -1.18 -9.77 -16.39
CA GLU A 239 -2.64 -9.83 -16.38
C GLU A 239 -3.26 -9.66 -14.96
N ALA A 240 -2.62 -8.86 -14.12
CA ALA A 240 -3.08 -8.55 -12.77
C ALA A 240 -3.72 -7.17 -12.73
N GLY A 241 -4.93 -7.08 -12.19
CA GLY A 241 -5.57 -5.81 -11.84
C GLY A 241 -5.04 -5.27 -10.51
N HIS A 242 -5.53 -4.09 -10.13
CA HIS A 242 -5.04 -3.38 -8.94
C HIS A 242 -5.14 -4.21 -7.66
N MET A 243 -6.24 -4.90 -7.42
CA MET A 243 -6.47 -5.74 -6.24
C MET A 243 -5.86 -7.14 -6.41
N VAL A 244 -4.56 -7.22 -6.65
CA VAL A 244 -3.84 -8.47 -6.92
C VAL A 244 -3.94 -9.49 -5.79
N MET A 245 -4.04 -9.03 -4.53
CA MET A 245 -4.21 -9.90 -3.36
C MET A 245 -5.55 -10.65 -3.38
N LEU A 246 -6.51 -10.20 -4.18
CA LEU A 246 -7.80 -10.85 -4.40
C LEU A 246 -7.85 -11.60 -5.73
N SER A 247 -7.30 -11.02 -6.80
CA SER A 247 -7.35 -11.58 -8.15
C SER A 247 -6.34 -12.69 -8.40
N LYS A 248 -5.11 -12.56 -7.88
CA LYS A 248 -4.01 -13.52 -8.06
C LYS A 248 -3.28 -13.83 -6.74
N PRO A 249 -4.01 -14.24 -5.67
CA PRO A 249 -3.43 -14.41 -4.35
C PRO A 249 -2.31 -15.45 -4.29
N HIS A 250 -2.40 -16.53 -5.07
CA HIS A 250 -1.37 -17.58 -5.09
C HIS A 250 -0.08 -17.12 -5.77
N GLU A 251 -0.18 -16.31 -6.83
CA GLU A 251 0.98 -15.79 -7.53
C GLU A 251 1.68 -14.74 -6.66
N LEU A 252 0.91 -13.84 -6.06
CA LEU A 252 1.44 -12.87 -5.11
C LEU A 252 2.10 -13.56 -3.90
N TYR A 253 1.47 -14.58 -3.33
CA TYR A 253 2.03 -15.36 -2.24
C TYR A 253 3.41 -15.95 -2.59
N ARG A 254 3.54 -16.58 -3.79
CA ARG A 254 4.82 -17.16 -4.23
C ARG A 254 5.92 -16.11 -4.35
N LEU A 255 5.60 -14.93 -4.90
CA LEU A 255 6.57 -13.84 -5.00
C LEU A 255 6.97 -13.31 -3.62
N LEU A 256 6.01 -13.13 -2.69
CA LEU A 256 6.32 -12.69 -1.34
C LEU A 256 7.21 -13.69 -0.60
N GLN A 257 6.97 -14.99 -0.78
CA GLN A 257 7.80 -16.05 -0.22
C GLN A 257 9.22 -16.00 -0.80
N ASP A 258 9.37 -15.95 -2.14
CA ASP A 258 10.65 -15.82 -2.82
C ASP A 258 11.45 -14.58 -2.36
N ILE A 259 10.77 -13.42 -2.25
CA ILE A 259 11.38 -12.21 -1.72
C ILE A 259 11.85 -12.43 -0.28
N GLY A 260 11.02 -13.03 0.55
CA GLY A 260 11.39 -13.32 1.91
C GLY A 260 12.63 -14.20 2.04
N ASP A 261 12.73 -15.23 1.22
CA ASP A 261 13.88 -16.15 1.22
C ASP A 261 15.19 -15.48 0.76
N ASN A 262 15.10 -14.50 -0.15
CA ASN A 262 16.25 -13.81 -0.71
C ASN A 262 16.74 -12.60 0.12
N PHE A 263 15.90 -12.03 1.00
CA PHE A 263 16.20 -10.79 1.75
C PHE A 263 16.18 -10.95 3.28
N SER A 264 16.15 -12.17 3.78
CA SER A 264 16.08 -12.46 5.24
C SER A 264 17.43 -12.81 5.87
#